data_927d10fcdb6adea4c03f76a169857d89
#
_entry.id   927d10fcdb6adea4c03f76a169857d89
#
_cell.length_a   1.000
_cell.length_b   1.000
_cell.length_c   1.000
_cell.angle_alpha   90.00
_cell.angle_beta   90.00
_cell.angle_gamma   90.00
#
_symmetry.space_group_name_H-M   'P 1'
#
loop_
_entity.id
_entity.type
_entity.pdbx_description
1 polymer ?
#
loop_
_entity_poly.entity_id
_entity_poly.type
_entity_poly.pdbx_seq_one_letter_code
_entity_poly.pdbx_strand_id
1 'polypeptide(L)'
;LVDAAERLAPSTLFDALIVDEAAQAVETSTLIPLKYGPRRVVLVGDPDQLSATLLSPKTRDRGFGQSLFERLWRGGRRADMLQTQYRMHRDLCAVVSDVFYHGRLRSADVVTAESHALPPALVAANPWFGDRLAFHDVAYGTVVSRAASYANGAEVEFVARILEVVLARAPELHVAVIAAYKAQTHALRDRLRELFGDDAAANVEVATVDAFQGREKDLVLVSCVRAPACGKKDRPQTIGFLKDRNRLNVLLSRARLGCWVVGHGATLKQNGDWKDVLHAAQRLGAYHAHRSLPGTFATAGGGERSSKHGGKRSRSRSPRADDDARSREPRERSRSRSPRADDKLDRPLSARRGSAPPPPPPT
;
A
#
# COMPACT_ATOMS: atom_id res chain seq x y z
N LEU A 1 -6.44 -6.50 27.31
CA LEU A 1 -7.87 -6.84 27.52
C LEU A 1 -8.05 -7.98 28.51
N VAL A 2 -7.21 -9.03 28.45
CA VAL A 2 -7.28 -10.15 29.41
C VAL A 2 -6.99 -9.68 30.83
N ASP A 3 -5.91 -8.90 31.03
CA ASP A 3 -5.53 -8.37 32.35
C ASP A 3 -6.56 -7.40 32.95
N ALA A 4 -7.26 -6.61 32.10
CA ALA A 4 -8.32 -5.74 32.56
C ALA A 4 -9.56 -6.54 32.97
N ALA A 5 -9.83 -7.66 32.30
CA ALA A 5 -10.96 -8.52 32.57
C ALA A 5 -10.79 -9.34 33.86
N GLU A 6 -9.57 -9.63 34.27
CA GLU A 6 -9.28 -10.34 35.53
C GLU A 6 -9.43 -9.45 36.78
N ARG A 7 -9.33 -8.13 36.59
CA ARG A 7 -9.45 -7.14 37.67
C ARG A 7 -10.90 -6.76 38.02
N LEU A 8 -11.85 -7.12 37.15
CA LEU A 8 -13.28 -6.84 37.41
C LEU A 8 -13.89 -7.97 38.26
N ALA A 9 -14.64 -7.59 39.30
CA ALA A 9 -15.34 -8.55 40.13
C ALA A 9 -16.27 -9.42 39.26
N PRO A 10 -16.43 -10.70 39.57
CA PRO A 10 -17.32 -11.61 38.84
C PRO A 10 -18.78 -11.17 38.77
N SER A 11 -19.18 -10.27 39.67
CA SER A 11 -20.53 -9.68 39.75
C SER A 11 -20.69 -8.41 38.89
N THR A 12 -19.63 -7.91 38.22
CA THR A 12 -19.74 -6.73 37.39
C THR A 12 -20.51 -7.09 36.12
N LEU A 13 -21.72 -6.57 36.00
CA LEU A 13 -22.58 -6.70 34.82
C LEU A 13 -22.57 -5.41 34.02
N PHE A 14 -22.54 -5.54 32.71
CA PHE A 14 -22.66 -4.41 31.79
C PHE A 14 -23.98 -4.51 31.04
N ASP A 15 -24.69 -3.39 30.89
CA ASP A 15 -25.94 -3.34 30.10
C ASP A 15 -25.66 -3.51 28.60
N ALA A 16 -24.53 -2.98 28.14
CA ALA A 16 -24.15 -3.05 26.74
C ALA A 16 -22.65 -3.33 26.57
N LEU A 17 -22.33 -4.10 25.55
CA LEU A 17 -20.98 -4.29 25.01
C LEU A 17 -20.92 -3.70 23.62
N ILE A 18 -20.02 -2.76 23.41
CA ILE A 18 -19.71 -2.20 22.09
C ILE A 18 -18.32 -2.66 21.71
N VAL A 19 -18.21 -3.33 20.57
CA VAL A 19 -16.92 -3.79 20.00
C VAL A 19 -16.67 -2.97 18.75
N ASP A 20 -15.70 -2.06 18.84
CA ASP A 20 -15.22 -1.30 17.69
C ASP A 20 -14.16 -2.09 16.94
N GLU A 21 -14.03 -1.84 15.62
CA GLU A 21 -13.17 -2.61 14.71
C GLU A 21 -13.43 -4.13 14.79
N ALA A 22 -14.69 -4.51 14.97
CA ALA A 22 -15.10 -5.91 15.22
C ALA A 22 -14.75 -6.86 14.06
N ALA A 23 -14.60 -6.34 12.84
CA ALA A 23 -14.16 -7.13 11.69
C ALA A 23 -12.68 -7.55 11.76
N GLN A 24 -11.88 -6.86 12.60
CA GLN A 24 -10.45 -7.13 12.78
C GLN A 24 -10.15 -8.02 13.99
N ALA A 25 -11.12 -8.28 14.84
CA ALA A 25 -10.96 -9.14 15.99
C ALA A 25 -11.26 -10.59 15.58
N VAL A 26 -10.35 -11.54 15.89
CA VAL A 26 -10.71 -12.96 15.80
C VAL A 26 -11.89 -13.25 16.72
N GLU A 27 -12.76 -14.16 16.34
CA GLU A 27 -14.00 -14.44 17.09
C GLU A 27 -13.73 -14.73 18.56
N THR A 28 -12.71 -15.52 18.88
CA THR A 28 -12.35 -15.86 20.26
C THR A 28 -12.03 -14.64 21.13
N SER A 29 -11.43 -13.59 20.57
CA SER A 29 -11.17 -12.34 21.28
C SER A 29 -12.44 -11.58 21.61
N THR A 30 -13.42 -11.60 20.71
CA THR A 30 -14.73 -10.97 20.92
C THR A 30 -15.58 -11.71 21.97
N LEU A 31 -15.37 -13.02 22.14
CA LEU A 31 -16.05 -13.81 23.17
C LEU A 31 -15.61 -13.47 24.60
N ILE A 32 -14.37 -12.96 24.78
CA ILE A 32 -13.84 -12.66 26.12
C ILE A 32 -14.73 -11.69 26.91
N PRO A 33 -15.13 -10.51 26.40
CA PRO A 33 -15.99 -9.58 27.12
C PRO A 33 -17.45 -10.07 27.26
N LEU A 34 -17.89 -11.03 26.44
CA LEU A 34 -19.24 -11.60 26.55
C LEU A 34 -19.45 -12.38 27.87
N LYS A 35 -18.37 -12.83 28.55
CA LYS A 35 -18.46 -13.49 29.86
C LYS A 35 -19.14 -12.63 30.94
N TYR A 36 -19.17 -11.30 30.75
CA TYR A 36 -19.84 -10.37 31.68
C TYR A 36 -21.35 -10.24 31.46
N GLY A 37 -21.94 -11.06 30.58
CA GLY A 37 -23.39 -11.17 30.40
C GLY A 37 -24.08 -9.89 29.94
N PRO A 38 -23.54 -9.13 28.97
CA PRO A 38 -24.18 -7.91 28.52
C PRO A 38 -25.56 -8.21 27.91
N ARG A 39 -26.54 -7.38 28.21
CA ARG A 39 -27.91 -7.53 27.67
C ARG A 39 -27.97 -7.17 26.17
N ARG A 40 -27.07 -6.28 25.72
CA ARG A 40 -26.97 -5.83 24.33
C ARG A 40 -25.54 -5.90 23.88
N VAL A 41 -25.35 -6.33 22.62
CA VAL A 41 -24.03 -6.36 21.97
C VAL A 41 -24.15 -5.60 20.66
N VAL A 42 -23.26 -4.62 20.46
CA VAL A 42 -23.13 -3.84 19.23
C VAL A 42 -21.76 -4.12 18.67
N LEU A 43 -21.71 -4.65 17.45
CA LEU A 43 -20.47 -4.87 16.72
C LEU A 43 -20.36 -3.80 15.64
N VAL A 44 -19.31 -2.97 15.72
CA VAL A 44 -19.00 -1.93 14.73
C VAL A 44 -17.74 -2.35 13.99
N GLY A 45 -17.75 -2.32 12.66
CA GLY A 45 -16.61 -2.73 11.86
C GLY A 45 -16.91 -2.76 10.39
N ASP A 46 -15.87 -2.92 9.59
CA ASP A 46 -15.96 -2.94 8.14
C ASP A 46 -15.35 -4.24 7.59
N PRO A 47 -16.17 -5.16 7.05
CA PRO A 47 -15.68 -6.43 6.52
C PRO A 47 -14.88 -6.26 5.21
N ASP A 48 -15.02 -5.12 4.53
CA ASP A 48 -14.27 -4.77 3.32
C ASP A 48 -12.94 -4.06 3.61
N GLN A 49 -12.59 -3.85 4.90
CA GLN A 49 -11.28 -3.41 5.38
C GLN A 49 -10.49 -4.57 5.99
N LEU A 50 -9.33 -4.29 6.60
CA LEU A 50 -8.42 -5.34 7.08
C LEU A 50 -9.10 -6.30 8.05
N SER A 51 -8.88 -7.60 7.82
CA SER A 51 -9.26 -8.66 8.75
C SER A 51 -8.21 -8.85 9.85
N ALA A 52 -8.51 -9.70 10.82
CA ALA A 52 -7.59 -10.05 11.89
C ALA A 52 -6.21 -10.50 11.38
N THR A 53 -5.15 -9.98 11.99
CA THR A 53 -3.78 -10.39 11.67
C THR A 53 -3.47 -11.75 12.26
N LEU A 54 -3.21 -12.72 11.40
CA LEU A 54 -2.79 -14.07 11.78
C LEU A 54 -1.33 -14.30 11.38
N LEU A 55 -0.50 -14.68 12.35
CA LEU A 55 0.92 -14.98 12.13
C LEU A 55 1.13 -16.30 11.41
N SER A 56 0.26 -17.29 11.65
CA SER A 56 0.37 -18.63 11.07
C SER A 56 -0.52 -18.78 9.84
N PRO A 57 0.06 -19.10 8.66
CA PRO A 57 -0.74 -19.44 7.47
C PRO A 57 -1.70 -20.62 7.71
N LYS A 58 -1.28 -21.64 8.46
CA LYS A 58 -2.11 -22.81 8.75
C LYS A 58 -3.39 -22.46 9.53
N THR A 59 -3.33 -21.50 10.45
CA THR A 59 -4.53 -21.04 11.17
C THR A 59 -5.46 -20.25 10.28
N ARG A 60 -4.91 -19.48 9.34
CA ARG A 60 -5.69 -18.74 8.33
C ARG A 60 -6.45 -19.72 7.43
N ASP A 61 -5.76 -20.73 6.91
CA ASP A 61 -6.37 -21.75 6.01
C ASP A 61 -7.48 -22.55 6.69
N ARG A 62 -7.47 -22.63 8.01
CA ARG A 62 -8.52 -23.26 8.85
C ARG A 62 -9.64 -22.30 9.24
N GLY A 63 -9.66 -21.07 8.70
CA GLY A 63 -10.72 -20.10 8.95
C GLY A 63 -10.66 -19.37 10.29
N PHE A 64 -9.55 -19.50 11.05
CA PHE A 64 -9.42 -18.87 12.38
C PHE A 64 -9.38 -17.32 12.32
N GLY A 65 -9.17 -16.76 11.15
CA GLY A 65 -9.20 -15.31 10.92
C GLY A 65 -10.58 -14.70 10.80
N GLN A 66 -11.63 -15.53 10.75
CA GLN A 66 -12.99 -15.03 10.66
C GLN A 66 -13.38 -14.34 11.98
N SER A 67 -13.92 -13.12 11.87
CA SER A 67 -14.47 -12.41 13.02
C SER A 67 -15.88 -12.85 13.34
N LEU A 68 -16.31 -12.61 14.59
CA LEU A 68 -17.70 -12.80 14.99
C LEU A 68 -18.63 -11.92 14.13
N PHE A 69 -18.20 -10.68 13.84
CA PHE A 69 -18.93 -9.75 12.97
C PHE A 69 -19.19 -10.38 11.59
N GLU A 70 -18.14 -10.84 10.93
CA GLU A 70 -18.23 -11.43 9.59
C GLU A 70 -19.07 -12.72 9.57
N ARG A 71 -18.90 -13.58 10.58
CA ARG A 71 -19.68 -14.81 10.70
C ARG A 71 -21.18 -14.55 10.85
N LEU A 72 -21.55 -13.62 11.73
CA LEU A 72 -22.95 -13.26 11.94
C LEU A 72 -23.56 -12.60 10.71
N TRP A 73 -22.83 -11.69 10.07
CA TRP A 73 -23.27 -11.02 8.84
C TRP A 73 -23.46 -12.01 7.69
N ARG A 74 -22.51 -12.90 7.45
CA ARG A 74 -22.65 -13.98 6.44
C ARG A 74 -23.75 -14.99 6.79
N GLY A 75 -24.04 -15.16 8.05
CA GLY A 75 -25.13 -15.98 8.55
C GLY A 75 -26.51 -15.32 8.43
N GLY A 76 -26.62 -14.18 7.75
CA GLY A 76 -27.87 -13.50 7.47
C GLY A 76 -28.39 -12.62 8.62
N ARG A 77 -27.57 -12.32 9.62
CA ARG A 77 -27.93 -11.29 10.63
C ARG A 77 -27.94 -9.92 9.98
N ARG A 78 -28.98 -9.14 10.28
CA ARG A 78 -29.09 -7.78 9.79
C ARG A 78 -27.91 -6.94 10.26
N ALA A 79 -27.33 -6.18 9.32
CA ALA A 79 -26.33 -5.16 9.58
C ALA A 79 -26.78 -3.87 8.90
N ASP A 80 -26.65 -2.77 9.61
CA ASP A 80 -26.93 -1.45 9.07
C ASP A 80 -25.60 -0.84 8.59
N MET A 81 -25.56 -0.39 7.33
CA MET A 81 -24.36 0.22 6.75
C MET A 81 -24.39 1.73 6.95
N LEU A 82 -23.35 2.28 7.58
CA LEU A 82 -23.12 3.73 7.59
C LEU A 82 -22.63 4.16 6.21
N GLN A 83 -23.45 4.90 5.48
CA GLN A 83 -23.20 5.24 4.07
C GLN A 83 -22.58 6.61 3.87
N THR A 84 -22.51 7.45 4.91
CA THR A 84 -21.98 8.81 4.81
C THR A 84 -20.58 8.88 5.38
N GLN A 85 -19.61 9.28 4.55
CA GLN A 85 -18.23 9.51 4.94
C GLN A 85 -17.91 11.01 5.01
N TYR A 86 -16.92 11.37 5.84
CA TYR A 86 -16.53 12.76 6.14
C TYR A 86 -15.04 13.02 5.87
N ARG A 87 -14.29 12.01 5.44
CA ARG A 87 -12.83 12.06 5.29
C ARG A 87 -12.38 12.46 3.89
N MET A 88 -12.76 11.67 2.90
CA MET A 88 -12.21 11.74 1.56
C MET A 88 -12.86 12.84 0.72
N HIS A 89 -12.06 13.50 -0.12
CA HIS A 89 -12.61 14.29 -1.23
C HIS A 89 -13.64 13.49 -2.05
N ARG A 90 -14.66 14.13 -2.60
CA ARG A 90 -15.78 13.47 -3.30
C ARG A 90 -15.34 12.55 -4.43
N ASP A 91 -14.36 12.96 -5.24
CA ASP A 91 -13.88 12.16 -6.37
C ASP A 91 -13.15 10.90 -5.89
N LEU A 92 -12.36 11.00 -4.83
CA LEU A 92 -11.70 9.84 -4.22
C LEU A 92 -12.72 8.90 -3.58
N CYS A 93 -13.72 9.45 -2.89
CA CYS A 93 -14.83 8.69 -2.33
C CYS A 93 -15.61 7.95 -3.43
N ALA A 94 -15.87 8.57 -4.58
CA ALA A 94 -16.59 7.94 -5.68
C ALA A 94 -15.86 6.67 -6.16
N VAL A 95 -14.54 6.73 -6.35
CA VAL A 95 -13.76 5.55 -6.76
C VAL A 95 -13.79 4.46 -5.70
N VAL A 96 -13.57 4.81 -4.42
CA VAL A 96 -13.61 3.87 -3.30
C VAL A 96 -15.00 3.24 -3.18
N SER A 97 -16.05 4.05 -3.31
CA SER A 97 -17.45 3.61 -3.27
C SER A 97 -17.77 2.61 -4.38
N ASP A 98 -17.39 2.92 -5.62
CA ASP A 98 -17.66 2.05 -6.78
C ASP A 98 -16.91 0.73 -6.67
N VAL A 99 -15.61 0.76 -6.33
CA VAL A 99 -14.77 -0.43 -6.31
C VAL A 99 -15.10 -1.34 -5.13
N PHE A 100 -15.35 -0.79 -3.92
CA PHE A 100 -15.45 -1.60 -2.69
C PHE A 100 -16.84 -1.67 -2.10
N TYR A 101 -17.68 -0.65 -2.29
CA TYR A 101 -18.97 -0.51 -1.60
C TYR A 101 -20.18 -0.47 -2.53
N HIS A 102 -20.04 -0.91 -3.79
CA HIS A 102 -21.12 -0.97 -4.77
C HIS A 102 -21.85 0.35 -4.99
N GLY A 103 -21.13 1.48 -4.94
CA GLY A 103 -21.67 2.82 -5.12
C GLY A 103 -22.50 3.34 -3.94
N ARG A 104 -22.52 2.63 -2.80
CA ARG A 104 -23.37 2.99 -1.65
C ARG A 104 -22.77 4.04 -0.71
N LEU A 105 -21.43 4.21 -0.72
CA LEU A 105 -20.76 5.20 0.12
C LEU A 105 -20.89 6.60 -0.51
N ARG A 106 -21.25 7.59 0.29
CA ARG A 106 -21.48 8.98 -0.14
C ARG A 106 -20.73 9.94 0.75
N SER A 107 -20.26 11.05 0.19
CA SER A 107 -19.66 12.14 0.98
C SER A 107 -20.75 12.97 1.66
N ALA A 108 -20.48 13.38 2.91
CA ALA A 108 -21.30 14.34 3.62
C ALA A 108 -21.28 15.73 2.93
N ASP A 109 -22.27 16.57 3.20
CA ASP A 109 -22.38 17.90 2.60
C ASP A 109 -21.21 18.83 3.01
N VAL A 110 -20.65 18.63 4.19
CA VAL A 110 -19.47 19.37 4.68
C VAL A 110 -18.18 19.06 3.89
N VAL A 111 -18.17 17.98 3.11
CA VAL A 111 -17.05 17.65 2.19
C VAL A 111 -17.28 18.43 0.89
N THR A 112 -16.81 19.66 0.88
CA THR A 112 -16.92 20.56 -0.30
C THR A 112 -15.61 20.58 -1.09
N ALA A 113 -15.63 21.21 -2.26
CA ALA A 113 -14.43 21.43 -3.04
C ALA A 113 -13.42 22.33 -2.30
N GLU A 114 -13.91 23.30 -1.53
CA GLU A 114 -13.11 24.24 -0.76
C GLU A 114 -12.51 23.59 0.48
N SER A 115 -13.33 22.85 1.27
CA SER A 115 -12.87 22.19 2.51
C SER A 115 -11.85 21.08 2.25
N HIS A 116 -11.82 20.54 1.02
CA HIS A 116 -10.92 19.48 0.58
C HIS A 116 -10.05 19.93 -0.61
N ALA A 117 -9.76 21.23 -0.72
CA ALA A 117 -8.88 21.75 -1.75
C ALA A 117 -7.41 21.36 -1.50
N LEU A 118 -6.70 21.00 -2.56
CA LEU A 118 -5.24 20.95 -2.51
C LEU A 118 -4.69 22.37 -2.61
N PRO A 119 -3.55 22.68 -1.94
CA PRO A 119 -2.97 24.01 -1.97
C PRO A 119 -2.71 24.50 -3.39
N PRO A 120 -3.14 25.72 -3.76
CA PRO A 120 -2.96 26.24 -5.11
C PRO A 120 -1.50 26.30 -5.58
N ALA A 121 -0.58 26.58 -4.64
CA ALA A 121 0.87 26.60 -4.92
C ALA A 121 1.41 25.24 -5.35
N LEU A 122 0.83 24.16 -4.82
CA LEU A 122 1.19 22.79 -5.22
C LEU A 122 0.62 22.46 -6.61
N VAL A 123 -0.65 22.76 -6.85
CA VAL A 123 -1.31 22.53 -8.14
C VAL A 123 -0.63 23.34 -9.26
N ALA A 124 -0.20 24.57 -8.99
CA ALA A 124 0.53 25.41 -9.92
C ALA A 124 1.92 24.87 -10.30
N ALA A 125 2.53 24.03 -9.44
CA ALA A 125 3.83 23.43 -9.74
C ALA A 125 3.76 22.41 -10.88
N ASN A 126 2.67 21.64 -10.95
CA ASN A 126 2.36 20.76 -12.08
C ASN A 126 0.87 20.41 -12.02
N PRO A 127 0.12 20.43 -13.13
CA PRO A 127 -1.32 20.18 -13.15
C PRO A 127 -1.76 18.87 -12.51
N TRP A 128 -0.98 17.79 -12.63
CA TRP A 128 -1.34 16.51 -12.05
C TRP A 128 -1.31 16.49 -10.50
N PHE A 129 -0.65 17.46 -9.84
CA PHE A 129 -0.77 17.65 -8.40
C PHE A 129 -2.19 18.05 -7.97
N GLY A 130 -3.06 18.41 -8.91
CA GLY A 130 -4.49 18.64 -8.67
C GLY A 130 -5.33 17.38 -8.62
N ASP A 131 -4.80 16.24 -9.06
CA ASP A 131 -5.54 14.98 -9.12
C ASP A 131 -5.83 14.43 -7.71
N ARG A 132 -7.08 14.08 -7.46
CA ARG A 132 -7.51 13.52 -6.18
C ARG A 132 -7.11 12.05 -6.04
N LEU A 133 -7.21 11.30 -7.14
CA LEU A 133 -6.62 9.99 -7.32
C LEU A 133 -5.68 10.06 -8.52
N ALA A 134 -4.39 9.92 -8.33
CA ALA A 134 -3.42 9.79 -9.43
C ALA A 134 -2.78 8.40 -9.42
N PHE A 135 -2.53 7.86 -10.59
CA PHE A 135 -1.70 6.68 -10.77
C PHE A 135 -0.47 7.02 -11.63
N HIS A 136 0.70 6.89 -11.02
CA HIS A 136 1.98 7.07 -11.68
C HIS A 136 2.56 5.70 -12.07
N ASP A 137 2.48 5.35 -13.35
CA ASP A 137 3.03 4.11 -13.88
C ASP A 137 4.54 4.23 -14.08
N VAL A 138 5.30 3.74 -13.12
CA VAL A 138 6.78 3.68 -13.16
C VAL A 138 7.19 2.43 -13.91
N ALA A 139 7.00 2.44 -15.24
CA ALA A 139 7.19 1.29 -16.12
C ALA A 139 8.65 0.81 -16.20
N TYR A 140 9.61 1.65 -15.83
CA TYR A 140 11.04 1.32 -15.77
C TYR A 140 11.47 0.70 -14.43
N GLY A 141 10.57 0.65 -13.44
CA GLY A 141 10.85 0.10 -12.12
C GLY A 141 11.09 -1.40 -12.13
N THR A 142 11.99 -1.85 -11.28
CA THR A 142 12.29 -3.26 -11.05
C THR A 142 12.27 -3.59 -9.56
N VAL A 143 11.78 -4.79 -9.23
CA VAL A 143 11.73 -5.23 -7.84
C VAL A 143 13.01 -6.00 -7.46
N VAL A 144 13.51 -5.74 -6.26
CA VAL A 144 14.62 -6.46 -5.64
C VAL A 144 14.13 -7.12 -4.35
N SER A 145 14.51 -8.40 -4.14
CA SER A 145 14.25 -9.09 -2.88
C SER A 145 15.31 -8.71 -1.85
N ARG A 146 14.87 -8.39 -0.62
CA ARG A 146 15.75 -8.07 0.52
C ARG A 146 15.21 -8.76 1.77
N ALA A 147 15.97 -9.71 2.34
CA ALA A 147 15.66 -10.37 3.61
C ALA A 147 14.17 -10.75 3.78
N ALA A 148 13.64 -11.58 2.87
CA ALA A 148 12.22 -12.00 2.81
C ALA A 148 11.19 -10.87 2.57
N SER A 149 11.64 -9.69 2.15
CA SER A 149 10.81 -8.55 1.77
C SER A 149 11.21 -8.04 0.38
N TYR A 150 10.53 -7.02 -0.12
CA TYR A 150 10.75 -6.47 -1.46
C TYR A 150 10.93 -4.96 -1.42
N ALA A 151 11.79 -4.45 -2.32
CA ALA A 151 11.98 -3.03 -2.54
C ALA A 151 12.07 -2.71 -4.03
N ASN A 152 11.70 -1.48 -4.40
CA ASN A 152 11.78 -0.93 -5.75
C ASN A 152 12.41 0.46 -5.68
N GLY A 153 13.69 0.56 -6.03
CA GLY A 153 14.43 1.80 -5.94
C GLY A 153 13.89 2.89 -6.87
N ALA A 154 13.33 2.53 -8.03
CA ALA A 154 12.72 3.49 -8.93
C ALA A 154 11.49 4.17 -8.33
N GLU A 155 10.66 3.41 -7.59
CA GLU A 155 9.52 3.99 -6.86
C GLU A 155 9.99 4.85 -5.68
N VAL A 156 11.09 4.47 -4.99
CA VAL A 156 11.68 5.30 -3.92
C VAL A 156 12.08 6.67 -4.46
N GLU A 157 12.85 6.71 -5.55
CA GLU A 157 13.28 7.97 -6.16
C GLU A 157 12.09 8.79 -6.68
N PHE A 158 11.10 8.12 -7.28
CA PHE A 158 9.91 8.80 -7.79
C PHE A 158 9.11 9.46 -6.66
N VAL A 159 8.85 8.74 -5.57
CA VAL A 159 8.17 9.26 -4.36
C VAL A 159 8.97 10.41 -3.75
N ALA A 160 10.30 10.28 -3.65
CA ALA A 160 11.17 11.32 -3.12
C ALA A 160 11.07 12.62 -3.94
N ARG A 161 11.06 12.54 -5.27
CA ARG A 161 10.86 13.70 -6.16
C ARG A 161 9.49 14.37 -6.00
N ILE A 162 8.42 13.58 -5.79
CA ILE A 162 7.12 14.16 -5.46
C ILE A 162 7.21 14.95 -4.16
N LEU A 163 7.81 14.36 -3.12
CA LEU A 163 7.92 14.97 -1.79
C LEU A 163 8.78 16.23 -1.79
N GLU A 164 9.82 16.32 -2.63
CA GLU A 164 10.59 17.56 -2.82
C GLU A 164 9.67 18.75 -3.16
N VAL A 165 8.72 18.53 -4.07
CA VAL A 165 7.78 19.59 -4.47
C VAL A 165 6.72 19.81 -3.40
N VAL A 166 6.15 18.75 -2.85
CA VAL A 166 5.09 18.84 -1.82
C VAL A 166 5.60 19.61 -0.60
N LEU A 167 6.74 19.24 -0.04
CA LEU A 167 7.31 19.89 1.15
C LEU A 167 7.72 21.34 0.88
N ALA A 168 8.12 21.66 -0.35
CA ALA A 168 8.49 23.04 -0.74
C ALA A 168 7.28 23.93 -1.01
N ARG A 169 6.16 23.38 -1.51
CA ARG A 169 5.00 24.16 -1.98
C ARG A 169 3.78 24.09 -1.08
N ALA A 170 3.72 23.10 -0.22
CA ALA A 170 2.61 22.82 0.68
C ALA A 170 3.10 22.21 2.01
N PRO A 171 4.00 22.90 2.74
CA PRO A 171 4.59 22.37 3.99
C PRO A 171 3.56 22.16 5.12
N GLU A 172 2.38 22.75 4.99
CA GLU A 172 1.25 22.60 5.92
C GLU A 172 0.54 21.25 5.80
N LEU A 173 0.73 20.51 4.70
CA LEU A 173 0.06 19.24 4.51
C LEU A 173 0.62 18.14 5.40
N HIS A 174 -0.27 17.40 6.04
CA HIS A 174 0.10 16.15 6.69
C HIS A 174 0.20 15.04 5.65
N VAL A 175 1.43 14.56 5.43
CA VAL A 175 1.73 13.60 4.36
C VAL A 175 2.09 12.23 4.92
N ALA A 176 1.60 11.17 4.26
CA ALA A 176 2.09 9.83 4.49
C ALA A 176 2.55 9.16 3.19
N VAL A 177 3.54 8.27 3.35
CA VAL A 177 3.91 7.29 2.32
C VAL A 177 3.60 5.90 2.84
N ILE A 178 2.68 5.21 2.18
CA ILE A 178 2.29 3.85 2.54
C ILE A 178 2.90 2.88 1.54
N ALA A 179 3.70 1.93 2.03
CA ALA A 179 4.32 0.91 1.19
C ALA A 179 3.80 -0.48 1.53
N ALA A 180 3.68 -1.34 0.51
CA ALA A 180 3.21 -2.71 0.70
C ALA A 180 4.21 -3.62 1.46
N TYR A 181 5.49 -3.21 1.56
CA TYR A 181 6.58 -4.06 2.08
C TYR A 181 7.52 -3.29 3.01
N LYS A 182 7.94 -3.93 4.10
CA LYS A 182 8.85 -3.35 5.11
C LYS A 182 10.19 -2.87 4.51
N ALA A 183 10.78 -3.64 3.58
CA ALA A 183 12.04 -3.22 2.95
C ALA A 183 11.89 -1.89 2.19
N GLN A 184 10.73 -1.64 1.59
CA GLN A 184 10.42 -0.37 0.93
C GLN A 184 10.28 0.77 1.92
N THR A 185 9.64 0.54 3.07
CA THR A 185 9.52 1.59 4.11
C THR A 185 10.88 2.00 4.67
N HIS A 186 11.82 1.07 4.80
CA HIS A 186 13.20 1.39 5.19
C HIS A 186 13.91 2.21 4.10
N ALA A 187 13.86 1.74 2.85
CA ALA A 187 14.50 2.45 1.73
C ALA A 187 13.94 3.87 1.55
N LEU A 188 12.62 4.06 1.72
CA LEU A 188 11.99 5.38 1.69
C LEU A 188 12.49 6.28 2.83
N ARG A 189 12.50 5.79 4.07
CA ARG A 189 12.99 6.57 5.22
C ARG A 189 14.45 6.99 5.06
N ASP A 190 15.30 6.05 4.64
CA ASP A 190 16.72 6.33 4.42
C ASP A 190 16.89 7.41 3.34
N ARG A 191 16.16 7.28 2.21
CA ARG A 191 16.22 8.26 1.14
C ARG A 191 15.70 9.65 1.54
N LEU A 192 14.62 9.71 2.32
CA LEU A 192 14.09 10.98 2.81
C LEU A 192 15.03 11.68 3.77
N ARG A 193 15.72 10.93 4.65
CA ARG A 193 16.76 11.49 5.53
C ARG A 193 17.92 12.05 4.74
N GLU A 194 18.38 11.34 3.70
CA GLU A 194 19.44 11.81 2.82
C GLU A 194 19.10 13.14 2.13
N LEU A 195 17.85 13.31 1.70
CA LEU A 195 17.42 14.47 0.93
C LEU A 195 17.04 15.66 1.81
N PHE A 196 16.37 15.42 2.94
CA PHE A 196 15.73 16.47 3.72
C PHE A 196 16.32 16.65 5.12
N GLY A 197 17.20 15.72 5.56
CA GLY A 197 17.64 15.64 6.94
C GLY A 197 16.57 15.00 7.86
N ASP A 198 16.94 14.76 9.11
CA ASP A 198 16.10 14.03 10.06
C ASP A 198 14.81 14.79 10.42
N ASP A 199 14.87 16.10 10.64
CA ASP A 199 13.73 16.92 11.07
C ASP A 199 12.64 17.00 9.99
N ALA A 200 13.01 17.28 8.74
CA ALA A 200 12.03 17.37 7.65
C ALA A 200 11.50 15.98 7.24
N ALA A 201 12.33 14.94 7.32
CA ALA A 201 11.91 13.57 7.09
C ALA A 201 10.92 13.08 8.16
N ALA A 202 11.01 13.57 9.39
CA ALA A 202 10.07 13.24 10.48
C ALA A 202 8.64 13.76 10.22
N ASN A 203 8.48 14.81 9.39
CA ASN A 203 7.17 15.34 9.02
C ASN A 203 6.42 14.46 8.02
N VAL A 204 7.10 13.50 7.38
CA VAL A 204 6.50 12.54 6.45
C VAL A 204 6.38 11.18 7.13
N GLU A 205 5.17 10.74 7.37
CA GLU A 205 4.93 9.43 7.99
C GLU A 205 5.09 8.31 6.97
N VAL A 206 6.11 7.45 7.14
CA VAL A 206 6.33 6.28 6.27
C VAL A 206 5.93 5.01 7.01
N ALA A 207 4.95 4.26 6.50
CA ALA A 207 4.40 3.07 7.16
C ALA A 207 4.03 1.96 6.17
N THR A 208 3.78 0.76 6.71
CA THR A 208 3.08 -0.30 5.95
C THR A 208 1.57 -0.11 6.04
N VAL A 209 0.82 -0.76 5.13
CA VAL A 209 -0.65 -0.73 5.12
C VAL A 209 -1.24 -1.12 6.47
N ASP A 210 -0.79 -2.26 7.00
CA ASP A 210 -1.31 -2.80 8.27
C ASP A 210 -1.01 -1.86 9.46
N ALA A 211 0.12 -1.14 9.43
CA ALA A 211 0.49 -0.17 10.47
C ALA A 211 -0.23 1.18 10.32
N PHE A 212 -0.83 1.45 9.16
CA PHE A 212 -1.51 2.72 8.87
C PHE A 212 -3.03 2.65 9.07
N GLN A 213 -3.55 1.50 9.47
CA GLN A 213 -4.97 1.36 9.75
C GLN A 213 -5.44 2.27 10.89
N GLY A 214 -6.67 2.78 10.81
CA GLY A 214 -7.22 3.75 11.76
C GLY A 214 -6.67 5.17 11.65
N ARG A 215 -5.66 5.40 10.79
CA ARG A 215 -5.06 6.72 10.57
C ARG A 215 -5.57 7.35 9.28
N GLU A 216 -5.37 8.68 9.18
CA GLU A 216 -5.66 9.45 7.96
C GLU A 216 -4.65 10.59 7.81
N LYS A 217 -4.46 11.06 6.60
CA LYS A 217 -3.59 12.19 6.25
C LYS A 217 -4.23 13.02 5.13
N ASP A 218 -3.75 14.24 4.99
CA ASP A 218 -4.22 15.10 3.91
C ASP A 218 -3.82 14.54 2.55
N LEU A 219 -2.56 14.15 2.40
CA LEU A 219 -2.02 13.52 1.21
C LEU A 219 -1.41 12.16 1.53
N VAL A 220 -1.78 11.14 0.74
CA VAL A 220 -1.22 9.80 0.85
C VAL A 220 -0.55 9.41 -0.46
N LEU A 221 0.74 9.08 -0.40
CA LEU A 221 1.46 8.42 -1.49
C LEU A 221 1.51 6.92 -1.23
N VAL A 222 1.18 6.13 -2.23
CA VAL A 222 1.21 4.66 -2.13
C VAL A 222 2.33 4.13 -3.02
N SER A 223 3.30 3.38 -2.45
CA SER A 223 4.33 2.67 -3.21
C SER A 223 4.00 1.19 -3.29
N CYS A 224 3.69 0.71 -4.50
CA CYS A 224 3.22 -0.66 -4.75
C CYS A 224 4.37 -1.68 -4.76
N VAL A 225 5.57 -1.25 -5.07
CA VAL A 225 6.82 -2.06 -5.06
C VAL A 225 6.89 -3.13 -6.16
N ARG A 226 5.79 -3.83 -6.43
CA ARG A 226 5.77 -4.99 -7.33
C ARG A 226 5.91 -4.59 -8.80
N ALA A 227 6.97 -5.08 -9.39
CA ALA A 227 7.36 -4.87 -10.78
C ALA A 227 8.11 -6.11 -11.28
N PRO A 228 8.45 -6.26 -12.57
CA PRO A 228 9.33 -7.32 -13.04
C PRO A 228 10.65 -7.34 -12.26
N ALA A 229 11.22 -8.54 -12.02
CA ALA A 229 12.51 -8.64 -11.36
C ALA A 229 13.63 -8.14 -12.29
N CYS A 230 14.66 -7.54 -11.71
CA CYS A 230 15.83 -7.09 -12.45
C CYS A 230 16.44 -8.25 -13.26
N GLY A 231 16.63 -8.07 -14.58
CA GLY A 231 17.18 -9.09 -15.47
C GLY A 231 16.24 -10.24 -15.85
N LYS A 232 14.98 -10.25 -15.39
CA LYS A 232 14.00 -11.33 -15.66
C LYS A 232 12.68 -10.75 -16.17
N LYS A 233 12.73 -10.02 -17.28
CA LYS A 233 11.56 -9.35 -17.86
C LYS A 233 10.40 -10.30 -18.24
N ASP A 234 10.70 -11.57 -18.50
CA ASP A 234 9.75 -12.54 -19.05
C ASP A 234 9.09 -13.46 -18.02
N ARG A 235 9.36 -13.29 -16.72
CA ARG A 235 8.66 -14.06 -15.69
C ARG A 235 7.52 -13.22 -15.11
N PRO A 236 6.26 -13.69 -15.20
CA PRO A 236 5.14 -13.01 -14.53
C PRO A 236 5.42 -12.96 -13.01
N GLN A 237 5.60 -11.77 -12.52
CA GLN A 237 5.74 -11.54 -11.09
C GLN A 237 4.36 -11.61 -10.45
N THR A 238 4.23 -12.38 -9.38
CA THR A 238 3.00 -12.36 -8.61
C THR A 238 2.84 -11.00 -7.94
N ILE A 239 1.65 -10.46 -7.97
CA ILE A 239 1.30 -9.18 -7.33
C ILE A 239 1.47 -9.23 -5.79
N GLY A 240 1.56 -10.45 -5.21
CA GLY A 240 1.83 -10.65 -3.78
C GLY A 240 0.71 -10.11 -2.87
N PHE A 241 1.07 -9.39 -1.81
CA PHE A 241 0.11 -8.81 -0.86
C PHE A 241 -0.85 -7.78 -1.46
N LEU A 242 -0.49 -7.19 -2.59
CA LEU A 242 -1.34 -6.22 -3.28
C LEU A 242 -2.60 -6.85 -3.91
N LYS A 243 -2.69 -8.18 -4.01
CA LYS A 243 -3.91 -8.87 -4.44
C LYS A 243 -5.05 -8.84 -3.40
N ASP A 244 -4.72 -8.46 -2.17
CA ASP A 244 -5.67 -8.41 -1.07
C ASP A 244 -6.58 -7.18 -1.22
N ARG A 245 -7.84 -7.42 -1.50
CA ARG A 245 -8.87 -6.41 -1.74
C ARG A 245 -9.03 -5.48 -0.53
N ASN A 246 -9.01 -6.04 0.67
CA ASN A 246 -9.20 -5.30 1.90
C ASN A 246 -8.04 -4.34 2.16
N ARG A 247 -6.79 -4.78 1.87
CA ARG A 247 -5.62 -3.89 1.90
C ARG A 247 -5.70 -2.77 0.88
N LEU A 248 -6.16 -3.09 -0.33
CA LEU A 248 -6.33 -2.07 -1.36
C LEU A 248 -7.36 -1.00 -0.95
N ASN A 249 -8.48 -1.43 -0.37
CA ASN A 249 -9.49 -0.51 0.17
C ASN A 249 -8.86 0.43 1.22
N VAL A 250 -8.13 -0.14 2.19
CA VAL A 250 -7.45 0.68 3.21
C VAL A 250 -6.44 1.63 2.58
N LEU A 251 -5.64 1.19 1.62
CA LEU A 251 -4.66 2.05 0.93
C LEU A 251 -5.31 3.30 0.31
N LEU A 252 -6.43 3.13 -0.37
CA LEU A 252 -7.09 4.22 -1.09
C LEU A 252 -7.94 5.12 -0.20
N SER A 253 -8.40 4.62 0.94
CA SER A 253 -9.33 5.34 1.82
C SER A 253 -8.67 6.10 2.98
N ARG A 254 -7.32 6.24 2.98
CA ARG A 254 -6.60 6.95 4.07
C ARG A 254 -6.38 8.43 3.82
N ALA A 255 -6.54 8.88 2.58
CA ALA A 255 -6.31 10.25 2.19
C ALA A 255 -7.57 11.11 2.37
N ARG A 256 -7.38 12.36 2.81
CA ARG A 256 -8.44 13.38 2.84
C ARG A 256 -8.52 14.12 1.52
N LEU A 257 -7.40 14.65 1.04
CA LEU A 257 -7.33 15.54 -0.12
C LEU A 257 -6.90 14.84 -1.39
N GLY A 258 -5.93 13.92 -1.31
CA GLY A 258 -5.40 13.24 -2.48
C GLY A 258 -4.70 11.92 -2.14
N CYS A 259 -4.87 10.92 -3.00
CA CYS A 259 -4.19 9.64 -2.95
C CYS A 259 -3.44 9.40 -4.26
N TRP A 260 -2.10 9.42 -4.22
CA TRP A 260 -1.25 9.25 -5.39
C TRP A 260 -0.52 7.91 -5.33
N VAL A 261 -0.86 7.05 -6.26
CA VAL A 261 -0.36 5.68 -6.33
C VAL A 261 0.81 5.60 -7.30
N VAL A 262 1.94 5.09 -6.83
CA VAL A 262 3.16 4.87 -7.61
C VAL A 262 3.38 3.37 -7.76
N GLY A 263 3.48 2.86 -8.99
CA GLY A 263 3.64 1.43 -9.20
C GLY A 263 3.83 1.04 -10.66
N HIS A 264 3.98 -0.25 -10.93
CA HIS A 264 4.12 -0.81 -12.27
C HIS A 264 2.75 -1.26 -12.79
N GLY A 265 2.14 -0.47 -13.67
CA GLY A 265 0.76 -0.65 -14.13
C GLY A 265 0.49 -2.02 -14.76
N ALA A 266 1.41 -2.53 -15.60
CA ALA A 266 1.25 -3.84 -16.23
C ALA A 266 1.25 -5.01 -15.22
N THR A 267 1.99 -4.89 -14.11
CA THR A 267 1.96 -5.88 -13.02
C THR A 267 0.65 -5.82 -12.25
N LEU A 268 0.18 -4.62 -11.91
CA LEU A 268 -1.04 -4.42 -11.13
C LEU A 268 -2.31 -4.83 -11.88
N LYS A 269 -2.37 -4.60 -13.19
CA LYS A 269 -3.50 -5.02 -14.06
C LYS A 269 -3.77 -6.53 -14.09
N GLN A 270 -2.88 -7.35 -13.52
CA GLN A 270 -3.12 -8.79 -13.38
C GLN A 270 -4.19 -9.12 -12.33
N ASN A 271 -4.54 -8.17 -11.46
CA ASN A 271 -5.59 -8.33 -10.45
C ASN A 271 -6.82 -7.48 -10.83
N GLY A 272 -8.03 -8.01 -10.62
CA GLY A 272 -9.28 -7.38 -11.00
C GLY A 272 -9.52 -6.05 -10.30
N ASP A 273 -9.39 -6.01 -8.98
CA ASP A 273 -9.63 -4.78 -8.20
C ASP A 273 -8.64 -3.67 -8.59
N TRP A 274 -7.37 -3.99 -8.80
CA TRP A 274 -6.39 -3.04 -9.32
C TRP A 274 -6.73 -2.56 -10.72
N LYS A 275 -7.23 -3.45 -11.57
CA LYS A 275 -7.67 -3.08 -12.92
C LYS A 275 -8.78 -2.03 -12.86
N ASP A 276 -9.72 -2.19 -11.95
CA ASP A 276 -10.83 -1.25 -11.76
C ASP A 276 -10.34 0.12 -11.25
N VAL A 277 -9.40 0.13 -10.30
CA VAL A 277 -8.75 1.36 -9.82
C VAL A 277 -7.99 2.07 -10.94
N LEU A 278 -7.20 1.33 -11.73
CA LEU A 278 -6.44 1.90 -12.85
C LEU A 278 -7.36 2.44 -13.95
N HIS A 279 -8.48 1.76 -14.24
CA HIS A 279 -9.49 2.27 -15.16
C HIS A 279 -10.17 3.54 -14.61
N ALA A 280 -10.42 3.62 -13.30
CA ALA A 280 -10.94 4.84 -12.68
C ALA A 280 -9.95 6.00 -12.85
N ALA A 281 -8.67 5.80 -12.60
CA ALA A 281 -7.63 6.81 -12.83
C ALA A 281 -7.56 7.24 -14.30
N GLN A 282 -7.70 6.29 -15.26
CA GLN A 282 -7.75 6.61 -16.70
C GLN A 282 -8.97 7.46 -17.07
N ARG A 283 -10.16 7.12 -16.55
CA ARG A 283 -11.39 7.91 -16.78
C ARG A 283 -11.29 9.32 -16.23
N LEU A 284 -10.57 9.51 -15.11
CA LEU A 284 -10.32 10.82 -14.51
C LEU A 284 -9.20 11.62 -15.21
N GLY A 285 -8.52 11.05 -16.22
CA GLY A 285 -7.35 11.66 -16.84
C GLY A 285 -6.11 11.68 -15.96
N ALA A 286 -6.12 10.94 -14.88
CA ALA A 286 -5.11 10.93 -13.81
C ALA A 286 -4.20 9.68 -13.83
N TYR A 287 -4.05 9.04 -14.99
CA TYR A 287 -3.09 7.97 -15.25
C TYR A 287 -1.88 8.50 -15.99
N HIS A 288 -0.74 8.59 -15.31
CA HIS A 288 0.49 9.19 -15.81
C HIS A 288 1.57 8.14 -16.03
N ALA A 289 1.92 7.89 -17.30
CA ALA A 289 2.94 6.89 -17.66
C ALA A 289 4.35 7.52 -17.69
N HIS A 290 5.29 6.92 -16.99
CA HIS A 290 6.68 7.35 -16.90
C HIS A 290 7.62 6.25 -17.40
N ARG A 291 8.46 6.60 -18.40
CA ARG A 291 9.49 5.70 -18.97
C ARG A 291 10.85 5.85 -18.31
N SER A 292 11.05 6.93 -17.58
CA SER A 292 12.27 7.26 -16.83
C SER A 292 11.90 8.16 -15.66
N LEU A 293 12.80 8.32 -14.70
CA LEU A 293 12.64 9.28 -13.61
C LEU A 293 12.61 10.70 -14.20
N PRO A 294 11.57 11.50 -13.96
CA PRO A 294 11.54 12.91 -14.35
C PRO A 294 12.65 13.70 -13.68
N GLY A 295 13.27 14.61 -14.40
CA GLY A 295 14.33 15.50 -13.87
C GLY A 295 13.79 16.44 -12.78
N THR A 296 12.58 16.98 -13.01
CA THR A 296 11.83 17.80 -12.04
C THR A 296 10.34 17.66 -12.30
N PHE A 297 9.53 17.77 -11.25
CA PHE A 297 8.08 17.89 -11.36
C PHE A 297 7.60 19.36 -11.31
N ALA A 298 8.49 20.29 -10.90
CA ALA A 298 8.16 21.72 -10.94
C ALA A 298 8.32 22.25 -12.37
N THR A 299 7.31 22.95 -12.87
CA THR A 299 7.46 23.75 -14.07
C THR A 299 8.48 24.86 -13.79
N ALA A 300 9.45 25.04 -14.66
CA ALA A 300 10.43 26.12 -14.56
C ALA A 300 9.72 27.47 -14.67
N GLY A 301 9.21 27.96 -13.56
CA GLY A 301 8.63 29.28 -13.36
C GLY A 301 9.68 30.18 -12.73
N GLY A 302 10.42 30.93 -13.56
CA GLY A 302 11.08 32.19 -13.25
C GLY A 302 12.27 32.14 -12.29
N GLY A 303 13.46 32.33 -12.82
CA GLY A 303 14.61 32.77 -12.04
C GLY A 303 15.91 32.07 -12.40
N GLU A 304 16.44 32.37 -13.59
CA GLU A 304 17.86 32.17 -13.85
C GLU A 304 18.69 32.93 -12.80
N ARG A 305 19.32 32.15 -11.92
CA ARG A 305 20.52 32.63 -11.23
C ARG A 305 21.73 32.02 -11.90
N SER A 306 22.23 32.77 -12.87
CA SER A 306 23.54 32.64 -13.46
C SER A 306 24.61 32.63 -12.37
N SER A 307 25.22 31.48 -12.13
CA SER A 307 26.52 31.42 -11.49
C SER A 307 27.56 31.05 -12.55
N LYS A 308 28.14 32.09 -13.19
CA LYS A 308 29.41 32.00 -13.87
C LYS A 308 30.48 31.61 -12.86
N HIS A 309 31.01 30.41 -12.95
CA HIS A 309 32.33 30.12 -12.46
C HIS A 309 33.15 29.45 -13.56
N GLY A 310 34.03 30.25 -14.15
CA GLY A 310 35.07 29.78 -15.04
C GLY A 310 36.15 29.04 -14.28
N GLY A 311 36.60 27.94 -14.81
CA GLY A 311 37.67 27.13 -14.22
C GLY A 311 38.33 26.26 -15.28
N LYS A 312 39.35 26.81 -15.89
CA LYS A 312 40.49 26.27 -16.63
C LYS A 312 40.58 24.76 -16.89
N ARG A 313 40.71 24.47 -18.17
CA ARG A 313 41.26 23.25 -18.76
C ARG A 313 42.70 23.01 -18.25
N SER A 314 43.01 21.79 -17.83
CA SER A 314 44.36 21.23 -17.92
C SER A 314 44.30 19.84 -18.55
N ARG A 315 45.00 19.74 -19.69
CA ARG A 315 45.32 18.49 -20.39
C ARG A 315 46.50 17.85 -19.67
N SER A 316 46.48 16.54 -19.42
CA SER A 316 47.68 15.72 -19.35
C SER A 316 47.39 14.27 -19.77
N ARG A 317 48.07 13.92 -20.69
CA ARG A 317 48.65 12.79 -21.43
C ARG A 317 48.74 11.50 -20.62
N SER A 318 48.33 10.43 -21.30
CA SER A 318 48.76 9.02 -21.04
C SER A 318 50.23 8.80 -21.19
N PRO A 319 50.76 7.71 -20.64
CA PRO A 319 51.52 6.79 -21.50
C PRO A 319 51.08 5.33 -21.37
N ARG A 320 51.45 4.63 -22.43
CA ARG A 320 51.25 3.22 -22.76
C ARG A 320 52.36 2.32 -22.17
N ALA A 321 52.02 1.01 -22.25
CA ALA A 321 52.92 -0.16 -22.45
C ALA A 321 53.56 -0.72 -21.17
N ASP A 322 53.78 -2.02 -20.94
CA ASP A 322 53.76 -3.21 -21.79
C ASP A 322 53.73 -4.45 -20.90
N ASP A 323 53.25 -5.56 -21.50
CA ASP A 323 53.66 -6.97 -21.36
C ASP A 323 54.15 -7.56 -20.01
N ASP A 324 53.54 -8.66 -19.55
CA ASP A 324 54.15 -9.97 -19.78
C ASP A 324 53.27 -11.15 -19.30
N ALA A 325 53.38 -12.18 -20.07
CA ALA A 325 52.68 -13.46 -20.00
C ALA A 325 53.27 -14.40 -18.92
N ARG A 326 52.49 -15.33 -18.42
CA ARG A 326 52.75 -16.79 -18.33
C ARG A 326 51.79 -17.51 -17.38
N SER A 327 50.97 -18.33 -17.99
CA SER A 327 50.86 -19.79 -17.89
C SER A 327 50.71 -20.44 -16.50
N ARG A 328 49.64 -21.16 -16.29
CA ARG A 328 49.52 -22.63 -16.20
C ARG A 328 48.17 -23.11 -15.69
N GLU A 329 47.60 -23.96 -16.48
CA GLU A 329 46.52 -24.93 -16.18
C GLU A 329 46.99 -26.05 -15.23
N PRO A 330 46.12 -27.09 -15.01
CA PRO A 330 44.91 -27.24 -14.21
C PRO A 330 45.08 -28.38 -13.16
N ARG A 331 44.12 -28.55 -12.28
CA ARG A 331 43.93 -29.86 -11.60
C ARG A 331 42.47 -30.22 -11.44
N GLU A 332 42.22 -31.41 -11.88
CA GLU A 332 41.02 -32.23 -11.91
C GLU A 332 40.57 -32.78 -10.56
N ARG A 333 39.27 -33.13 -10.58
CA ARG A 333 38.58 -34.26 -9.94
C ARG A 333 38.35 -34.26 -8.42
N SER A 334 37.10 -34.31 -8.01
CA SER A 334 36.52 -35.60 -7.58
C SER A 334 35.00 -35.58 -7.49
N ARG A 335 34.45 -36.65 -8.04
CA ARG A 335 33.04 -37.05 -8.00
C ARG A 335 32.73 -37.68 -6.64
N SER A 336 31.53 -37.44 -6.10
CA SER A 336 30.86 -38.50 -5.34
C SER A 336 29.35 -38.49 -5.63
N ARG A 337 28.87 -39.67 -5.93
CA ARG A 337 27.50 -40.05 -6.31
C ARG A 337 26.69 -40.43 -5.06
N SER A 338 25.42 -40.00 -5.05
CA SER A 338 24.17 -40.77 -4.84
C SER A 338 23.90 -41.39 -3.43
N PRO A 339 22.67 -41.75 -3.02
CA PRO A 339 21.60 -42.27 -3.85
C PRO A 339 20.18 -41.74 -3.62
N ARG A 340 19.29 -42.18 -4.49
CA ARG A 340 17.83 -42.02 -4.58
C ARG A 340 17.10 -42.72 -3.43
N ALA A 341 15.94 -42.16 -3.05
CA ALA A 341 14.79 -42.97 -2.65
C ALA A 341 13.51 -42.31 -3.19
N ASP A 342 12.81 -43.12 -3.98
CA ASP A 342 11.46 -42.90 -4.46
C ASP A 342 10.47 -42.87 -3.26
N ASP A 343 9.45 -42.02 -3.31
CA ASP A 343 8.12 -42.50 -3.06
C ASP A 343 7.06 -41.58 -3.71
N LYS A 344 6.20 -42.27 -4.46
CA LYS A 344 5.05 -41.73 -5.17
C LYS A 344 3.90 -41.54 -4.18
N LEU A 345 3.18 -40.43 -4.33
CA LEU A 345 1.71 -40.44 -4.29
C LEU A 345 1.18 -39.02 -4.49
N ASP A 346 0.96 -38.70 -5.75
CA ASP A 346 0.17 -37.55 -6.13
C ASP A 346 -1.15 -37.99 -6.75
N ARG A 347 -2.25 -37.51 -6.22
CA ARG A 347 -3.49 -37.30 -6.95
C ARG A 347 -4.05 -35.95 -6.59
N PRO A 348 -4.37 -35.09 -7.58
CA PRO A 348 -4.94 -33.77 -7.32
C PRO A 348 -6.44 -33.90 -7.05
N LEU A 349 -6.87 -33.32 -5.93
CA LEU A 349 -8.29 -33.09 -5.64
C LEU A 349 -8.73 -31.82 -6.40
N SER A 350 -9.73 -32.06 -7.21
CA SER A 350 -10.48 -31.15 -8.09
C SER A 350 -10.80 -29.78 -7.49
N ALA A 351 -10.60 -28.78 -8.35
CA ALA A 351 -11.09 -27.41 -8.22
C ALA A 351 -12.56 -27.35 -7.73
N ARG A 352 -12.77 -26.83 -6.53
CA ARG A 352 -14.06 -26.26 -6.15
C ARG A 352 -14.08 -24.80 -6.58
N ARG A 353 -15.00 -24.52 -7.50
CA ARG A 353 -15.35 -23.17 -7.95
C ARG A 353 -15.69 -22.32 -6.71
N GLY A 354 -15.09 -21.14 -6.61
CA GLY A 354 -15.44 -20.13 -5.64
C GLY A 354 -16.91 -19.73 -5.86
N SER A 355 -17.71 -19.92 -4.84
CA SER A 355 -19.07 -19.39 -4.80
C SER A 355 -18.99 -17.88 -4.68
N ALA A 356 -19.70 -17.18 -5.57
CA ALA A 356 -19.92 -15.75 -5.48
C ALA A 356 -20.53 -15.38 -4.11
N PRO A 357 -20.25 -14.19 -3.57
CA PRO A 357 -20.88 -13.73 -2.35
C PRO A 357 -22.40 -13.66 -2.56
N PRO A 358 -23.21 -13.92 -1.52
CA PRO A 358 -24.65 -13.84 -1.61
C PRO A 358 -25.08 -12.40 -1.93
N PRO A 359 -26.19 -12.22 -2.68
CA PRO A 359 -26.76 -10.90 -2.95
C PRO A 359 -27.16 -10.22 -1.63
N PRO A 360 -27.15 -8.88 -1.58
CA PRO A 360 -27.63 -8.15 -0.41
C PRO A 360 -29.11 -8.47 -0.16
N PRO A 361 -29.55 -8.46 1.10
CA PRO A 361 -30.97 -8.64 1.45
C PRO A 361 -31.81 -7.53 0.81
N PRO A 362 -33.06 -7.81 0.44
CA PRO A 362 -33.99 -6.82 -0.09
C PRO A 362 -34.21 -5.70 0.93
N THR A 363 -34.37 -4.48 0.40
CA THR A 363 -34.61 -3.21 1.12
C THR A 363 -35.83 -3.29 2.04
#